data_1c9eea1fc2e17e4e86a052f7b96ac394
#
_entry.id   1c9eea1fc2e17e4e86a052f7b96ac394
#
_cell.length_a   1.000
_cell.length_b   1.000
_cell.length_c   1.000
_cell.angle_alpha   90.00
_cell.angle_beta   90.00
_cell.angle_gamma   90.00
#
_symmetry.space_group_name_H-M   'P 1'
#
loop_
_entity.id
_entity.type
_entity.pdbx_description
1 polymer ?
#
loop_
_entity_poly.entity_id
_entity_poly.type
_entity_poly.pdbx_seq_one_letter_code
_entity_poly.pdbx_strand_id
1 'polypeptide(L)'
;CIPRETALAQTHGGEYTVPEGTTIDVVGDTHGQFYDFLHLLTLTGRPSASHAVLFNGDFVDRGSWSVEIALTIFAFKWLYPSTTLINRGNHETSDMNKVYGFEGECKAKFGGDMTFKLFTQAFVAIPLATLISASRSPLPTDKLPATASKSLAQTAPIVDKETGHKRFFVVHGGLFSKDN
;
A
#
# COMPACT_ATOMS: atom_id res chain seq x y z
N CYS A 1 -23.27 -1.13 -8.29
CA CYS A 1 -23.14 0.13 -7.57
C CYS A 1 -22.49 -0.13 -6.23
N ILE A 2 -21.27 0.32 -6.02
CA ILE A 2 -20.60 0.27 -4.72
C ILE A 2 -21.23 1.37 -3.86
N PRO A 3 -21.66 1.10 -2.62
CA PRO A 3 -22.18 2.14 -1.75
C PRO A 3 -21.13 3.24 -1.54
N ARG A 4 -21.50 4.49 -1.75
CA ARG A 4 -20.62 5.67 -1.55
C ARG A 4 -19.98 5.76 -0.15
N GLU A 5 -20.61 5.16 0.85
CA GLU A 5 -20.14 5.17 2.23
C GLU A 5 -18.84 4.37 2.44
N THR A 6 -18.62 3.29 1.67
CA THR A 6 -17.39 2.48 1.78
C THR A 6 -16.16 3.19 1.18
N ALA A 7 -16.36 4.11 0.24
CA ALA A 7 -15.27 4.85 -0.40
C ALA A 7 -14.80 6.06 0.42
N LEU A 8 -15.65 6.64 1.26
CA LEU A 8 -15.36 7.85 2.05
C LEU A 8 -14.66 7.58 3.39
N ALA A 9 -14.72 6.36 3.91
CA ALA A 9 -14.12 6.02 5.21
C ALA A 9 -12.58 5.93 5.21
N GLN A 10 -11.91 6.10 4.07
CA GLN A 10 -10.45 5.93 3.93
C GLN A 10 -9.66 7.24 3.68
N THR A 11 -10.25 8.41 3.85
CA THR A 11 -9.62 9.66 3.41
C THR A 11 -8.59 10.26 4.37
N HIS A 12 -8.40 9.73 5.60
CA HIS A 12 -7.49 10.37 6.58
C HIS A 12 -6.64 9.41 7.41
N GLY A 13 -6.54 8.17 7.04
CA GLY A 13 -5.86 7.10 7.76
C GLY A 13 -6.79 5.89 7.82
N GLY A 14 -6.41 4.78 7.17
CA GLY A 14 -7.22 3.57 7.16
C GLY A 14 -7.02 2.80 8.46
N GLU A 15 -8.10 2.33 9.07
CA GLU A 15 -8.03 1.23 10.03
C GLU A 15 -8.47 -0.04 9.32
N TYR A 16 -7.66 -1.09 9.41
CA TYR A 16 -7.94 -2.39 8.84
C TYR A 16 -7.82 -3.46 9.91
N THR A 17 -8.94 -4.12 10.22
CA THR A 17 -8.92 -5.30 11.08
C THR A 17 -8.81 -6.54 10.20
N VAL A 18 -7.76 -7.31 10.38
CA VAL A 18 -7.53 -8.56 9.66
C VAL A 18 -8.57 -9.59 10.12
N PRO A 19 -9.48 -10.04 9.24
CA PRO A 19 -10.47 -11.06 9.61
C PRO A 19 -9.78 -12.37 9.98
N GLU A 20 -10.44 -13.17 10.83
CA GLU A 20 -9.94 -14.50 11.18
C GLU A 20 -9.79 -15.39 9.94
N GLY A 21 -8.68 -16.12 9.84
CA GLY A 21 -8.34 -16.95 8.69
C GLY A 21 -7.87 -16.18 7.45
N THR A 22 -7.74 -14.84 7.54
CA THR A 22 -7.22 -13.98 6.48
C THR A 22 -5.75 -13.65 6.74
N THR A 23 -4.98 -13.48 5.67
CA THR A 23 -3.59 -12.99 5.73
C THR A 23 -3.50 -11.58 5.18
N ILE A 24 -2.47 -10.84 5.59
CA ILE A 24 -2.13 -9.55 5.00
C ILE A 24 -0.64 -9.49 4.72
N ASP A 25 -0.29 -9.08 3.49
CA ASP A 25 1.08 -8.75 3.10
C ASP A 25 1.23 -7.23 2.93
N VAL A 26 2.40 -6.72 3.31
CA VAL A 26 2.76 -5.31 3.14
C VAL A 26 3.87 -5.22 2.09
N VAL A 27 3.58 -4.55 0.99
CA VAL A 27 4.48 -4.35 -0.14
C VAL A 27 5.10 -2.97 -0.05
N GLY A 28 6.43 -2.89 -0.11
CA GLY A 28 7.17 -1.63 -0.18
C GLY A 28 7.26 -1.06 -1.59
N ASP A 29 8.31 -0.24 -1.81
CA ASP A 29 8.56 0.49 -3.03
C ASP A 29 8.72 -0.43 -4.24
N THR A 30 8.09 -0.07 -5.35
CA THR A 30 8.20 -0.81 -6.62
C THR A 30 8.66 0.05 -7.78
N HIS A 31 8.56 1.37 -7.67
CA HIS A 31 9.18 2.37 -8.56
C HIS A 31 9.15 2.03 -10.05
N GLY A 32 7.99 1.67 -10.60
CA GLY A 32 7.84 1.40 -12.03
C GLY A 32 8.50 0.11 -12.52
N GLN A 33 8.95 -0.78 -11.61
CA GLN A 33 9.53 -2.08 -11.96
C GLN A 33 8.42 -3.13 -12.10
N PHE A 34 7.68 -3.07 -13.20
CA PHE A 34 6.46 -3.86 -13.39
C PHE A 34 6.68 -5.36 -13.38
N TYR A 35 7.77 -5.85 -13.97
CA TYR A 35 8.05 -7.29 -14.01
C TYR A 35 8.41 -7.84 -12.63
N ASP A 36 9.16 -7.06 -11.82
CA ASP A 36 9.44 -7.42 -10.43
C ASP A 36 8.17 -7.37 -9.57
N PHE A 37 7.30 -6.38 -9.83
CA PHE A 37 5.98 -6.31 -9.22
C PHE A 37 5.11 -7.53 -9.55
N LEU A 38 5.09 -7.99 -10.80
CA LEU A 38 4.41 -9.23 -11.18
C LEU A 38 5.01 -10.45 -10.49
N HIS A 39 6.34 -10.53 -10.42
CA HIS A 39 7.02 -11.61 -9.72
C HIS A 39 6.68 -11.60 -8.23
N LEU A 40 6.69 -10.43 -7.58
CA LEU A 40 6.26 -10.27 -6.20
C LEU A 40 4.85 -10.82 -5.98
N LEU A 41 3.90 -10.50 -6.86
CA LEU A 41 2.53 -11.04 -6.78
C LEU A 41 2.45 -12.56 -6.98
N THR A 42 3.45 -13.20 -7.59
CA THR A 42 3.53 -14.67 -7.63
C THR A 42 4.01 -15.27 -6.32
N LEU A 43 4.80 -14.53 -5.55
CA LEU A 43 5.35 -14.96 -4.25
C LEU A 43 4.36 -14.75 -3.11
N THR A 44 3.74 -13.57 -3.05
CA THR A 44 2.83 -13.18 -1.96
C THR A 44 1.39 -13.60 -2.22
N GLY A 45 1.00 -13.71 -3.47
CA GLY A 45 -0.39 -13.83 -3.92
C GLY A 45 -0.99 -12.48 -4.29
N ARG A 46 -2.14 -12.53 -4.96
CA ARG A 46 -2.91 -11.34 -5.34
C ARG A 46 -3.95 -11.02 -4.26
N PRO A 47 -4.39 -9.77 -4.14
CA PRO A 47 -5.54 -9.44 -3.31
C PRO A 47 -6.74 -10.33 -3.63
N SER A 48 -7.42 -10.83 -2.61
CA SER A 48 -8.60 -11.69 -2.72
C SER A 48 -9.52 -11.49 -1.51
N ALA A 49 -10.63 -12.21 -1.44
CA ALA A 49 -11.53 -12.15 -0.29
C ALA A 49 -10.87 -12.63 1.02
N SER A 50 -9.86 -13.50 0.95
CA SER A 50 -9.16 -14.07 2.12
C SER A 50 -7.69 -13.64 2.24
N HIS A 51 -7.21 -12.76 1.33
CA HIS A 51 -5.85 -12.28 1.35
C HIS A 51 -5.83 -10.77 1.09
N ALA A 52 -5.41 -10.01 2.08
CA ALA A 52 -5.23 -8.57 1.94
C ALA A 52 -3.79 -8.23 1.53
N VAL A 53 -3.65 -7.16 0.74
CA VAL A 53 -2.36 -6.60 0.39
C VAL A 53 -2.39 -5.10 0.62
N LEU A 54 -1.42 -4.60 1.38
CA LEU A 54 -1.17 -3.17 1.55
C LEU A 54 0.03 -2.76 0.70
N PHE A 55 -0.21 -1.94 -0.31
CA PHE A 55 0.84 -1.27 -1.09
C PHE A 55 1.25 0.01 -0.37
N ASN A 56 2.47 0.05 0.16
CA ASN A 56 2.91 1.10 1.09
C ASN A 56 3.57 2.30 0.40
N GLY A 57 3.08 2.70 -0.76
CA GLY A 57 3.56 3.88 -1.49
C GLY A 57 4.76 3.62 -2.39
N ASP A 58 5.21 4.66 -3.05
CA ASP A 58 6.36 4.69 -3.97
C ASP A 58 6.29 3.62 -5.07
N PHE A 59 5.12 3.50 -5.69
CA PHE A 59 4.92 2.58 -6.80
C PHE A 59 5.17 3.25 -8.17
N VAL A 60 5.36 4.57 -8.21
CA VAL A 60 5.66 5.35 -9.43
C VAL A 60 7.09 5.89 -9.42
N ASP A 61 7.48 6.51 -10.54
CA ASP A 61 8.79 7.11 -10.81
C ASP A 61 9.94 6.10 -10.98
N ARG A 62 11.05 6.56 -11.52
CA ARG A 62 12.32 5.87 -11.76
C ARG A 62 12.25 4.78 -12.84
N GLY A 63 11.36 3.81 -12.71
CA GLY A 63 11.14 2.77 -13.71
C GLY A 63 10.23 3.25 -14.84
N SER A 64 10.14 2.48 -15.92
CA SER A 64 9.43 2.86 -17.15
C SER A 64 7.98 2.34 -17.21
N TRP A 65 7.52 1.66 -16.16
CA TRP A 65 6.22 0.97 -16.13
C TRP A 65 5.38 1.36 -14.91
N SER A 66 5.53 2.61 -14.46
CA SER A 66 4.80 3.13 -13.31
C SER A 66 3.29 3.20 -13.55
N VAL A 67 2.89 3.52 -14.78
CA VAL A 67 1.48 3.57 -15.19
C VAL A 67 0.84 2.18 -15.04
N GLU A 68 1.52 1.14 -15.50
CA GLU A 68 1.03 -0.23 -15.44
C GLU A 68 0.88 -0.71 -14.00
N ILE A 69 1.84 -0.39 -13.13
CA ILE A 69 1.74 -0.70 -11.70
C ILE A 69 0.57 0.04 -11.06
N ALA A 70 0.49 1.36 -11.25
CA ALA A 70 -0.57 2.18 -10.68
C ALA A 70 -1.98 1.71 -11.11
N LEU A 71 -2.16 1.44 -12.41
CA LEU A 71 -3.43 0.93 -12.93
C LEU A 71 -3.75 -0.47 -12.38
N THR A 72 -2.75 -1.34 -12.20
CA THR A 72 -2.94 -2.67 -11.63
C THR A 72 -3.37 -2.58 -10.16
N ILE A 73 -2.72 -1.74 -9.37
CA ILE A 73 -3.09 -1.49 -7.96
C ILE A 73 -4.52 -0.92 -7.87
N PHE A 74 -4.86 0.05 -8.72
CA PHE A 74 -6.21 0.63 -8.74
C PHE A 74 -7.27 -0.36 -9.21
N ALA A 75 -6.93 -1.24 -10.17
CA ALA A 75 -7.82 -2.33 -10.57
C ALA A 75 -8.05 -3.33 -9.43
N PHE A 76 -7.02 -3.69 -8.66
CA PHE A 76 -7.20 -4.49 -7.44
C PHE A 76 -8.07 -3.77 -6.41
N LYS A 77 -7.84 -2.47 -6.20
CA LYS A 77 -8.68 -1.67 -5.29
C LYS A 77 -10.14 -1.63 -5.72
N TRP A 78 -10.39 -1.60 -7.02
CA TRP A 78 -11.74 -1.67 -7.58
C TRP A 78 -12.39 -3.04 -7.38
N LEU A 79 -11.64 -4.13 -7.63
CA LEU A 79 -12.15 -5.50 -7.55
C LEU A 79 -12.29 -5.99 -6.09
N TYR A 80 -11.33 -5.61 -5.25
CA TYR A 80 -11.23 -6.07 -3.86
C TYR A 80 -11.05 -4.86 -2.92
N PRO A 81 -12.07 -3.98 -2.79
CA PRO A 81 -11.93 -2.71 -2.10
C PRO A 81 -11.59 -2.83 -0.62
N SER A 82 -12.02 -3.91 0.04
CA SER A 82 -11.77 -4.16 1.46
C SER A 82 -10.41 -4.80 1.74
N THR A 83 -9.83 -5.54 0.81
CA THR A 83 -8.57 -6.27 0.99
C THR A 83 -7.40 -5.70 0.19
N THR A 84 -7.63 -4.68 -0.64
CA THR A 84 -6.57 -3.90 -1.27
C THR A 84 -6.43 -2.57 -0.53
N LEU A 85 -5.32 -2.41 0.17
CA LEU A 85 -4.99 -1.20 0.92
C LEU A 85 -3.85 -0.47 0.20
N ILE A 86 -3.86 0.85 0.24
CA ILE A 86 -2.85 1.67 -0.42
C ILE A 86 -2.48 2.81 0.52
N ASN A 87 -1.20 2.97 0.81
CA ASN A 87 -0.66 4.18 1.43
C ASN A 87 0.01 5.05 0.37
N ARG A 88 0.01 6.34 0.60
CA ARG A 88 0.67 7.33 -0.25
C ARG A 88 2.14 7.45 0.16
N GLY A 89 3.05 7.24 -0.80
CA GLY A 89 4.46 7.54 -0.64
C GLY A 89 4.80 8.98 -1.01
N ASN A 90 6.07 9.34 -0.87
CA ASN A 90 6.53 10.67 -1.28
C ASN A 90 6.60 10.83 -2.80
N HIS A 91 6.71 9.74 -3.56
CA HIS A 91 6.66 9.75 -5.01
C HIS A 91 5.24 9.86 -5.61
N GLU A 92 4.19 9.64 -4.84
CA GLU A 92 2.81 9.91 -5.28
C GLU A 92 2.47 11.41 -5.14
N THR A 93 3.37 12.29 -5.64
CA THR A 93 3.25 13.75 -5.62
C THR A 93 3.65 14.36 -6.97
N SER A 94 2.98 15.44 -7.34
CA SER A 94 3.22 16.12 -8.62
C SER A 94 4.67 16.58 -8.80
N ASP A 95 5.31 17.05 -7.73
CA ASP A 95 6.66 17.62 -7.81
C ASP A 95 7.70 16.52 -8.02
N MET A 96 7.59 15.41 -7.31
CA MET A 96 8.47 14.25 -7.52
C MET A 96 8.29 13.65 -8.90
N ASN A 97 7.04 13.53 -9.38
CA ASN A 97 6.73 12.94 -10.68
C ASN A 97 7.29 13.74 -11.86
N LYS A 98 7.43 15.08 -11.73
CA LYS A 98 8.07 15.92 -12.75
C LYS A 98 9.58 15.68 -12.82
N VAL A 99 10.20 15.39 -11.69
CA VAL A 99 11.66 15.22 -11.58
C VAL A 99 12.09 13.79 -11.93
N TYR A 100 11.32 12.78 -11.47
CA TYR A 100 11.72 11.38 -11.51
C TYR A 100 11.07 10.55 -12.62
N GLY A 101 10.25 11.17 -13.48
CA GLY A 101 9.91 10.62 -14.78
C GLY A 101 8.46 10.21 -15.01
N PHE A 102 7.62 10.07 -13.99
CA PHE A 102 6.24 9.62 -14.16
C PHE A 102 5.39 10.56 -15.03
N GLU A 103 5.58 11.88 -14.93
CA GLU A 103 4.91 12.85 -15.83
C GLU A 103 5.30 12.59 -17.29
N GLY A 104 6.59 12.40 -17.57
CA GLY A 104 7.11 12.08 -18.90
C GLY A 104 6.57 10.75 -19.43
N GLU A 105 6.50 9.73 -18.58
CA GLU A 105 5.91 8.43 -18.91
C GLU A 105 4.43 8.57 -19.32
N CYS A 106 3.62 9.30 -18.53
CA CYS A 106 2.22 9.55 -18.84
C CYS A 106 2.05 10.26 -20.20
N LYS A 107 2.87 11.30 -20.44
CA LYS A 107 2.82 12.04 -21.72
C LYS A 107 3.19 11.16 -22.92
N ALA A 108 4.23 10.34 -22.77
CA ALA A 108 4.68 9.44 -23.84
C ALA A 108 3.64 8.36 -24.17
N LYS A 109 2.99 7.79 -23.16
CA LYS A 109 2.00 6.71 -23.35
C LYS A 109 0.62 7.19 -23.81
N PHE A 110 0.20 8.41 -23.43
CA PHE A 110 -1.16 8.89 -23.66
C PHE A 110 -1.25 10.18 -24.49
N GLY A 111 -0.12 10.73 -24.91
CA GLY A 111 -0.09 11.86 -25.86
C GLY A 111 -0.49 13.22 -25.27
N GLY A 112 -0.46 13.41 -23.94
CA GLY A 112 -0.82 14.70 -23.33
C GLY A 112 -0.81 14.70 -21.81
N ASP A 113 -1.19 15.85 -21.21
CA ASP A 113 -1.12 16.07 -19.76
C ASP A 113 -2.33 15.53 -18.98
N MET A 114 -3.41 15.12 -19.66
CA MET A 114 -4.66 14.77 -18.99
C MET A 114 -4.48 13.59 -18.05
N THR A 115 -3.82 12.54 -18.52
CA THR A 115 -3.61 11.32 -17.72
C THR A 115 -2.77 11.60 -16.47
N PHE A 116 -1.72 12.40 -16.59
CA PHE A 116 -0.91 12.82 -15.45
C PHE A 116 -1.75 13.60 -14.42
N LYS A 117 -2.60 14.53 -14.88
CA LYS A 117 -3.52 15.28 -14.00
C LYS A 117 -4.49 14.37 -13.25
N LEU A 118 -5.03 13.36 -13.93
CA LEU A 118 -5.91 12.37 -13.29
C LEU A 118 -5.20 11.54 -12.24
N PHE A 119 -3.98 11.06 -12.51
CA PHE A 119 -3.17 10.38 -11.51
C PHE A 119 -2.85 11.27 -10.32
N THR A 120 -2.46 12.54 -10.55
CA THR A 120 -2.18 13.50 -9.46
C THR A 120 -3.41 13.69 -8.56
N GLN A 121 -4.61 13.78 -9.13
CA GLN A 121 -5.84 13.87 -8.34
C GLN A 121 -6.12 12.58 -7.55
N ALA A 122 -5.91 11.42 -8.16
CA ALA A 122 -6.07 10.13 -7.49
C ALA A 122 -5.07 9.97 -6.33
N PHE A 123 -3.81 10.37 -6.51
CA PHE A 123 -2.77 10.29 -5.48
C PHE A 123 -3.08 11.14 -4.25
N VAL A 124 -3.69 12.31 -4.41
CA VAL A 124 -4.12 13.15 -3.28
C VAL A 124 -5.17 12.45 -2.41
N ALA A 125 -5.98 11.56 -2.98
CA ALA A 125 -7.00 10.82 -2.26
C ALA A 125 -6.46 9.58 -1.51
N ILE A 126 -5.20 9.17 -1.75
CA ILE A 126 -4.59 8.02 -1.08
C ILE A 126 -4.25 8.40 0.38
N PRO A 127 -4.62 7.58 1.38
CA PRO A 127 -4.28 7.83 2.77
C PRO A 127 -2.76 7.75 3.02
N LEU A 128 -2.28 8.48 4.02
CA LEU A 128 -0.85 8.53 4.37
C LEU A 128 -0.40 7.34 5.22
N ALA A 129 -1.32 6.71 5.93
CA ALA A 129 -1.01 5.62 6.84
C ALA A 129 -2.19 4.67 7.00
N THR A 130 -1.91 3.45 7.42
CA THR A 130 -2.92 2.43 7.76
C THR A 130 -2.60 1.82 9.13
N LEU A 131 -3.58 1.78 10.02
CA LEU A 131 -3.51 1.04 11.27
C LEU A 131 -4.07 -0.35 11.04
N ILE A 132 -3.21 -1.36 11.14
CA ILE A 132 -3.59 -2.77 11.00
C ILE A 132 -3.80 -3.36 12.39
N SER A 133 -4.98 -3.93 12.63
CA SER A 133 -5.31 -4.67 13.85
C SER A 133 -5.45 -6.15 13.52
N ALA A 134 -4.71 -7.01 14.21
CA ALA A 134 -4.77 -8.46 14.02
C ALA A 134 -5.19 -9.16 15.31
N SER A 135 -6.13 -10.09 15.20
CA SER A 135 -6.49 -10.99 16.27
C SER A 135 -5.27 -11.82 16.71
N ARG A 136 -5.23 -12.19 18.00
CA ARG A 136 -4.13 -12.94 18.60
C ARG A 136 -4.24 -14.44 18.26
N SER A 137 -4.12 -14.80 16.98
CA SER A 137 -3.80 -16.19 16.64
C SER A 137 -2.29 -16.36 16.70
N PRO A 138 -1.72 -17.30 17.49
CA PRO A 138 -0.29 -17.55 17.46
C PRO A 138 0.06 -18.05 16.06
N LEU A 139 0.90 -17.28 15.36
CA LEU A 139 1.59 -17.79 14.17
C LEU A 139 2.35 -19.06 14.60
N PRO A 140 2.26 -20.17 13.87
CA PRO A 140 3.15 -21.30 14.06
C PRO A 140 4.59 -20.78 13.89
N THR A 141 5.34 -20.77 14.97
CA THR A 141 6.72 -20.25 15.03
C THR A 141 7.71 -21.04 14.17
N ASP A 142 7.29 -22.18 13.65
CA ASP A 142 8.07 -23.16 12.90
C ASP A 142 8.14 -22.88 11.38
N LYS A 143 7.44 -21.84 10.87
CA LYS A 143 7.42 -21.50 9.43
C LYS A 143 8.10 -20.18 9.05
N LEU A 144 8.67 -19.44 10.01
CA LEU A 144 9.40 -18.22 9.69
C LEU A 144 10.85 -18.56 9.30
N PRO A 145 11.31 -18.17 8.10
CA PRO A 145 12.72 -18.31 7.76
C PRO A 145 13.56 -17.50 8.75
N ALA A 146 14.68 -18.07 9.20
CA ALA A 146 15.55 -17.49 10.25
C ALA A 146 16.07 -16.06 9.90
N THR A 147 16.00 -15.67 8.64
CA THR A 147 16.33 -14.33 8.15
C THR A 147 15.24 -13.28 8.40
N ALA A 148 13.98 -13.69 8.52
CA ALA A 148 12.87 -12.76 8.75
C ALA A 148 12.82 -12.24 10.20
N SER A 149 13.40 -12.98 11.16
CA SER A 149 13.33 -12.61 12.57
C SER A 149 14.18 -11.38 12.96
N LYS A 150 15.18 -11.00 12.16
CA LYS A 150 16.07 -9.86 12.47
C LYS A 150 15.55 -8.51 12.00
N SER A 151 14.76 -8.45 10.93
CA SER A 151 14.18 -7.18 10.44
C SER A 151 12.86 -6.80 11.13
N LEU A 152 12.11 -7.79 11.63
CA LEU A 152 10.87 -7.60 12.40
C LEU A 152 11.11 -7.12 13.84
N ALA A 153 12.35 -7.16 14.35
CA ALA A 153 12.67 -6.78 15.72
C ALA A 153 12.63 -5.25 15.98
N GLN A 154 12.48 -4.42 14.96
CA GLN A 154 12.49 -2.96 15.13
C GLN A 154 11.10 -2.32 15.29
N THR A 155 10.02 -3.08 15.06
CA THR A 155 8.66 -2.62 15.32
C THR A 155 7.94 -3.59 16.23
N ALA A 156 8.11 -3.42 17.54
CA ALA A 156 7.30 -4.17 18.50
C ALA A 156 5.82 -3.80 18.29
N PRO A 157 4.92 -4.77 18.07
CA PRO A 157 3.52 -4.47 17.90
C PRO A 157 2.95 -3.82 19.16
N ILE A 158 2.21 -2.74 18.99
CA ILE A 158 1.45 -2.15 20.08
C ILE A 158 0.32 -3.13 20.39
N VAL A 159 0.35 -3.73 21.57
CA VAL A 159 -0.73 -4.61 22.03
C VAL A 159 -1.78 -3.74 22.68
N ASP A 160 -2.97 -3.73 22.13
CA ASP A 160 -4.13 -3.13 22.75
C ASP A 160 -4.44 -3.87 24.06
N LYS A 161 -4.44 -3.13 25.19
CA LYS A 161 -4.59 -3.72 26.52
C LYS A 161 -6.01 -4.23 26.78
N GLU A 162 -7.02 -3.69 26.09
CA GLU A 162 -8.42 -4.07 26.29
C GLU A 162 -8.81 -5.27 25.44
N THR A 163 -8.37 -5.30 24.18
CA THR A 163 -8.74 -6.36 23.23
C THR A 163 -7.70 -7.45 23.09
N GLY A 164 -6.46 -7.21 23.53
CA GLY A 164 -5.32 -8.11 23.32
C GLY A 164 -4.88 -8.20 21.86
N HIS A 165 -5.43 -7.39 20.96
CA HIS A 165 -5.06 -7.35 19.55
C HIS A 165 -3.70 -6.70 19.36
N LYS A 166 -2.91 -7.25 18.44
CA LYS A 166 -1.68 -6.60 17.98
C LYS A 166 -2.04 -5.54 16.96
N ARG A 167 -1.55 -4.32 17.16
CA ARG A 167 -1.73 -3.19 16.25
C ARG A 167 -0.40 -2.82 15.59
N PHE A 168 -0.45 -2.60 14.28
CA PHE A 168 0.70 -2.16 13.48
C PHE A 168 0.31 -0.86 12.79
N PHE A 169 1.06 0.19 13.06
CA PHE A 169 0.92 1.44 12.33
C PHE A 169 1.87 1.43 11.14
N VAL A 170 1.30 1.38 9.93
CA VAL A 170 2.06 1.30 8.68
C VAL A 170 2.00 2.66 7.99
N VAL A 171 3.17 3.23 7.73
CA VAL A 171 3.36 4.51 7.05
C VAL A 171 4.57 4.40 6.13
N HIS A 172 4.59 5.14 5.01
CA HIS A 172 5.68 5.03 4.04
C HIS A 172 6.97 5.68 4.58
N GLY A 173 6.96 6.96 4.89
CA GLY A 173 8.16 7.73 5.22
C GLY A 173 8.28 8.20 6.68
N GLY A 174 7.32 7.87 7.55
CA GLY A 174 7.27 8.36 8.93
C GLY A 174 6.42 9.62 9.11
N LEU A 175 6.26 10.03 10.35
CA LEU A 175 5.54 11.22 10.76
C LEU A 175 6.47 12.15 11.51
N PHE A 176 6.31 13.46 11.32
CA PHE A 176 7.05 14.45 12.07
C PHE A 176 6.41 14.71 13.44
N SER A 177 7.23 14.93 14.46
CA SER A 177 6.82 15.67 15.65
C SER A 177 7.00 17.15 15.39
N LYS A 178 6.09 17.99 15.91
CA LYS A 178 6.23 19.45 15.89
C LYS A 178 7.33 19.98 16.81
N ASP A 179 7.92 19.12 17.63
CA ASP A 179 8.84 19.47 18.71
C ASP A 179 10.33 19.32 18.30
N ASN A 180 10.63 19.45 17.00
CA ASN A 180 12.00 19.58 16.48
C ASN A 180 12.22 20.94 15.81
#